data_e3efe2614d126a4779c681c0b82a5f4e
#
_entry.id   e3efe2614d126a4779c681c0b82a5f4e
#
_cell.length_a   1.000
_cell.length_b   1.000
_cell.length_c   1.000
_cell.angle_alpha   90.00
_cell.angle_beta   90.00
_cell.angle_gamma   90.00
#
_symmetry.space_group_name_H-M   'P 1'
#
loop_
_entity.id
_entity.type
_entity.pdbx_description
1 polymer ?
#
loop_
_entity_poly.entity_id
_entity_poly.type
_entity_poly.pdbx_seq_one_letter_code
_entity_poly.pdbx_strand_id
1 'polypeptide(L)'
;MNLNKNLTIIIVLYNGSNVIFKCLSYLINFNIIIVDNGKNKHLLSNLKKYKNIKKIITKDKNLGFGCGVNFAFNHIRTDYFLVLNPDIIIDESSINELYKISMENNNCAISAPYIVTDKDGYGIFPEKGKNIPRDIIHEKSCELLDNLRPSGDICVNVAKGCALLINSNHFRNVGMFSNEYFLFWEEVDLCRKISHQKLSVIVSSKAVAKHNEGTSGKNNFINFLIRTFYYEKSPLYYFKVSKKSKNIYIKMLKY
;
A
#
# COMPACT_ATOMS: atom_id res chain seq x y z
N MET A 1 22.17 -4.16 13.12
CA MET A 1 21.94 -4.82 11.82
C MET A 1 21.80 -3.73 10.76
N ASN A 2 22.52 -3.79 9.64
CA ASN A 2 22.44 -2.72 8.64
C ASN A 2 21.22 -3.00 7.72
N LEU A 3 20.05 -2.49 8.09
CA LEU A 3 18.78 -2.66 7.37
C LEU A 3 18.85 -2.23 5.90
N ASN A 4 19.70 -1.25 5.60
CA ASN A 4 19.85 -0.73 4.24
C ASN A 4 20.33 -1.75 3.21
N LYS A 5 20.91 -2.87 3.64
CA LYS A 5 21.33 -3.95 2.74
C LYS A 5 20.17 -4.88 2.35
N ASN A 6 19.16 -5.01 3.23
CA ASN A 6 18.08 -5.98 3.07
C ASN A 6 16.71 -5.36 2.81
N LEU A 7 16.60 -4.03 2.78
CA LEU A 7 15.37 -3.29 2.58
C LEU A 7 15.53 -2.19 1.53
N THR A 8 14.58 -2.12 0.59
CA THR A 8 14.42 -1.01 -0.36
C THR A 8 13.03 -0.40 -0.21
N ILE A 9 12.92 0.93 -0.25
CA ILE A 9 11.62 1.61 -0.22
C ILE A 9 11.19 1.93 -1.66
N ILE A 10 9.92 1.66 -1.97
CA ILE A 10 9.28 1.99 -3.24
C ILE A 10 8.23 3.06 -2.99
N ILE A 11 8.31 4.19 -3.70
CA ILE A 11 7.31 5.26 -3.66
C ILE A 11 6.78 5.47 -5.08
N VAL A 12 5.45 5.39 -5.23
CA VAL A 12 4.78 5.67 -6.51
C VAL A 12 4.19 7.09 -6.45
N LEU A 13 4.63 7.94 -7.37
CA LEU A 13 4.18 9.33 -7.49
C LEU A 13 3.18 9.49 -8.62
N TYR A 14 2.15 10.32 -8.40
CA TYR A 14 1.29 10.82 -9.45
C TYR A 14 1.09 12.34 -9.29
N ASN A 15 1.51 13.12 -10.29
CA ASN A 15 1.45 14.60 -10.28
C ASN A 15 2.07 15.27 -9.04
N GLY A 16 3.02 14.59 -8.41
CA GLY A 16 3.77 14.87 -7.21
C GLY A 16 3.58 16.24 -6.58
N SER A 17 3.11 16.24 -5.35
CA SER A 17 3.11 17.43 -4.50
C SER A 17 4.39 17.49 -3.66
N ASN A 18 4.67 18.66 -3.09
CA ASN A 18 5.82 18.85 -2.20
C ASN A 18 5.75 18.01 -0.91
N VAL A 19 4.64 17.30 -0.66
CA VAL A 19 4.48 16.42 0.51
C VAL A 19 5.53 15.31 0.56
N ILE A 20 6.01 14.84 -0.61
CA ILE A 20 7.05 13.82 -0.66
C ILE A 20 8.33 14.26 0.09
N PHE A 21 8.68 15.54 0.10
CA PHE A 21 9.90 16.00 0.77
C PHE A 21 9.84 15.77 2.28
N LYS A 22 8.64 15.90 2.87
CA LYS A 22 8.43 15.55 4.28
C LYS A 22 8.53 14.05 4.52
N CYS A 23 7.98 13.23 3.66
CA CYS A 23 8.17 11.77 3.71
C CYS A 23 9.68 11.42 3.64
N LEU A 24 10.40 11.97 2.65
CA LEU A 24 11.84 11.70 2.45
C LEU A 24 12.72 12.11 3.63
N SER A 25 12.35 13.15 4.40
CA SER A 25 13.15 13.58 5.55
C SER A 25 13.23 12.55 6.67
N TYR A 26 12.28 11.60 6.74
CA TYR A 26 12.28 10.48 7.67
C TYR A 26 12.99 9.23 7.11
N LEU A 27 13.31 9.23 5.82
CA LEU A 27 13.82 8.06 5.09
C LEU A 27 15.29 8.19 4.66
N ILE A 28 16.05 9.10 5.27
CA ILE A 28 17.41 9.46 4.85
C ILE A 28 18.39 8.27 4.87
N ASN A 29 18.15 7.31 5.74
CA ASN A 29 18.99 6.12 5.92
C ASN A 29 18.59 4.95 5.01
N PHE A 30 17.57 5.07 4.16
CA PHE A 30 17.07 3.96 3.35
C PHE A 30 17.30 4.17 1.85
N ASN A 31 17.55 3.10 1.12
CA ASN A 31 17.58 3.13 -0.33
C ASN A 31 16.16 3.24 -0.89
N ILE A 32 15.94 4.19 -1.80
CA ILE A 32 14.61 4.51 -2.33
C ILE A 32 14.61 4.35 -3.85
N ILE A 33 13.55 3.74 -4.38
CA ILE A 33 13.18 3.76 -5.79
C ILE A 33 11.86 4.53 -5.93
N ILE A 34 11.84 5.51 -6.82
CA ILE A 34 10.64 6.29 -7.12
C ILE A 34 10.12 5.90 -8.50
N VAL A 35 8.81 5.64 -8.60
CA VAL A 35 8.10 5.53 -9.87
C VAL A 35 7.28 6.80 -10.06
N ASP A 36 7.59 7.57 -11.10
CA ASP A 36 6.85 8.78 -11.41
C ASP A 36 5.85 8.54 -12.54
N ASN A 37 4.60 8.50 -12.19
CA ASN A 37 3.46 8.41 -13.11
C ASN A 37 2.97 9.77 -13.61
N GLY A 38 3.49 10.88 -13.07
CA GLY A 38 2.96 12.22 -13.31
C GLY A 38 3.80 13.12 -14.22
N LYS A 39 5.06 12.74 -14.51
CA LYS A 39 6.02 13.46 -15.38
C LYS A 39 6.28 14.93 -14.97
N ASN A 40 6.30 15.22 -13.67
CA ASN A 40 6.60 16.55 -13.16
C ASN A 40 8.12 16.82 -13.19
N LYS A 41 8.63 17.43 -14.27
CA LYS A 41 10.05 17.67 -14.49
C LYS A 41 10.71 18.47 -13.35
N HIS A 42 10.03 19.47 -12.81
CA HIS A 42 10.56 20.29 -11.72
C HIS A 42 10.72 19.49 -10.44
N LEU A 43 9.72 18.70 -10.06
CA LEU A 43 9.80 17.79 -8.91
C LEU A 43 10.94 16.79 -9.08
N LEU A 44 11.05 16.17 -10.26
CA LEU A 44 12.07 15.17 -10.54
C LEU A 44 13.49 15.74 -10.45
N SER A 45 13.71 16.99 -10.88
CA SER A 45 15.03 17.65 -10.75
C SER A 45 15.43 17.85 -9.28
N ASN A 46 14.47 18.16 -8.40
CA ASN A 46 14.71 18.27 -6.96
C ASN A 46 14.95 16.91 -6.30
N LEU A 47 14.20 15.87 -6.68
CA LEU A 47 14.37 14.53 -6.15
C LEU A 47 15.74 13.93 -6.47
N LYS A 48 16.33 14.25 -7.63
CA LYS A 48 17.68 13.80 -8.01
C LYS A 48 18.79 14.27 -7.07
N LYS A 49 18.54 15.28 -6.23
CA LYS A 49 19.51 15.79 -5.22
C LYS A 49 19.63 14.86 -4.00
N TYR A 50 18.69 13.95 -3.79
CA TYR A 50 18.68 13.02 -2.66
C TYR A 50 19.55 11.79 -2.97
N LYS A 51 20.69 11.65 -2.29
CA LYS A 51 21.66 10.55 -2.52
C LYS A 51 21.10 9.15 -2.22
N ASN A 52 20.11 9.06 -1.36
CA ASN A 52 19.44 7.82 -1.01
C ASN A 52 18.37 7.39 -2.03
N ILE A 53 17.97 8.26 -2.94
CA ILE A 53 17.16 7.87 -4.11
C ILE A 53 18.08 7.22 -5.15
N LYS A 54 18.02 5.89 -5.23
CA LYS A 54 18.89 5.10 -6.10
C LYS A 54 18.40 5.07 -7.54
N LYS A 55 17.10 5.21 -7.74
CA LYS A 55 16.50 5.21 -9.09
C LYS A 55 15.19 6.01 -9.10
N ILE A 56 15.01 6.77 -10.17
CA ILE A 56 13.73 7.36 -10.55
C ILE A 56 13.32 6.76 -11.87
N ILE A 57 12.14 6.14 -11.92
CA ILE A 57 11.59 5.46 -13.08
C ILE A 57 10.44 6.30 -13.60
N THR A 58 10.54 6.72 -14.86
CA THR A 58 9.46 7.42 -15.57
C THR A 58 8.95 6.56 -16.72
N LYS A 59 7.65 6.56 -16.95
CA LYS A 59 7.01 5.85 -18.05
C LYS A 59 6.18 6.81 -18.91
N ASP A 60 5.96 6.41 -20.17
CA ASP A 60 5.20 7.25 -21.11
C ASP A 60 3.74 7.42 -20.70
N LYS A 61 3.19 6.46 -19.99
CA LYS A 61 1.82 6.48 -19.45
C LYS A 61 1.80 6.14 -17.96
N ASN A 62 0.79 6.64 -17.28
CA ASN A 62 0.52 6.30 -15.90
C ASN A 62 0.21 4.80 -15.78
N LEU A 63 0.99 4.09 -14.99
CA LEU A 63 0.85 2.65 -14.76
C LEU A 63 -0.21 2.32 -13.69
N GLY A 64 -0.70 3.31 -12.93
CA GLY A 64 -1.42 3.06 -11.69
C GLY A 64 -0.48 2.73 -10.53
N PHE A 65 -1.05 2.36 -9.38
CA PHE A 65 -0.25 2.12 -8.17
C PHE A 65 0.41 0.73 -8.19
N GLY A 66 -0.36 -0.34 -8.23
CA GLY A 66 0.15 -1.71 -8.15
C GLY A 66 1.13 -2.06 -9.28
N CYS A 67 0.79 -1.69 -10.53
CA CYS A 67 1.71 -1.90 -11.66
C CYS A 67 2.98 -1.05 -11.54
N GLY A 68 2.90 0.15 -10.95
CA GLY A 68 4.06 0.98 -10.63
C GLY A 68 5.00 0.27 -9.64
N VAL A 69 4.44 -0.30 -8.57
CA VAL A 69 5.21 -1.10 -7.61
C VAL A 69 5.83 -2.32 -8.28
N ASN A 70 5.08 -3.09 -9.07
CA ASN A 70 5.60 -4.25 -9.81
C ASN A 70 6.78 -3.87 -10.70
N PHE A 71 6.68 -2.72 -11.36
CA PHE A 71 7.76 -2.25 -12.22
C PHE A 71 9.02 -1.87 -11.42
N ALA A 72 8.88 -1.19 -10.28
CA ALA A 72 9.98 -0.89 -9.39
C ALA A 72 10.60 -2.15 -8.78
N PHE A 73 9.78 -3.14 -8.43
CA PHE A 73 10.22 -4.40 -7.85
C PHE A 73 11.21 -5.17 -8.73
N ASN A 74 11.12 -5.06 -10.05
CA ASN A 74 12.09 -5.66 -10.97
C ASN A 74 13.52 -5.06 -10.86
N HIS A 75 13.66 -3.94 -10.16
CA HIS A 75 14.94 -3.24 -9.97
C HIS A 75 15.52 -3.38 -8.57
N ILE A 76 14.87 -4.13 -7.67
CA ILE A 76 15.39 -4.41 -6.33
C ILE A 76 16.01 -5.80 -6.23
N ARG A 77 16.89 -5.96 -5.23
CA ARG A 77 17.54 -7.24 -4.92
C ARG A 77 17.47 -7.55 -3.42
N THR A 78 16.76 -6.72 -2.66
CA THR A 78 16.60 -6.87 -1.21
C THR A 78 15.55 -7.91 -0.87
N ASP A 79 15.72 -8.59 0.26
CA ASP A 79 14.80 -9.62 0.75
C ASP A 79 13.43 -9.05 1.13
N TYR A 80 13.41 -7.75 1.45
CA TYR A 80 12.20 -7.01 1.80
C TYR A 80 12.15 -5.68 1.05
N PHE A 81 10.94 -5.20 0.83
CA PHE A 81 10.72 -3.84 0.34
C PHE A 81 9.52 -3.22 1.05
N LEU A 82 9.61 -1.91 1.27
CA LEU A 82 8.54 -1.12 1.88
C LEU A 82 7.86 -0.27 0.80
N VAL A 83 6.61 -0.53 0.55
CA VAL A 83 5.78 0.33 -0.32
C VAL A 83 5.23 1.46 0.54
N LEU A 84 5.45 2.70 0.11
CA LEU A 84 4.93 3.89 0.79
C LEU A 84 4.22 4.83 -0.18
N ASN A 85 3.11 5.39 0.27
CA ASN A 85 2.56 6.58 -0.36
C ASN A 85 3.45 7.81 -0.06
N PRO A 86 3.50 8.79 -0.98
CA PRO A 86 4.37 9.98 -0.80
C PRO A 86 3.92 10.91 0.34
N ASP A 87 2.74 10.73 0.90
CA ASP A 87 2.14 11.49 2.01
C ASP A 87 2.14 10.73 3.35
N ILE A 88 2.90 9.64 3.42
CA ILE A 88 3.14 8.89 4.65
C ILE A 88 4.35 9.46 5.40
N ILE A 89 4.21 9.57 6.72
CA ILE A 89 5.29 9.82 7.65
C ILE A 89 5.44 8.60 8.54
N ILE A 90 6.59 7.96 8.45
CA ILE A 90 6.96 6.80 9.27
C ILE A 90 8.41 6.97 9.72
N ASP A 91 8.69 6.72 10.98
CA ASP A 91 10.04 6.80 11.51
C ASP A 91 10.83 5.50 11.32
N GLU A 92 12.14 5.61 11.48
CA GLU A 92 13.05 4.46 11.35
C GLU A 92 12.76 3.37 12.38
N SER A 93 12.32 3.73 13.58
CA SER A 93 12.00 2.76 14.65
C SER A 93 10.78 1.93 14.27
N SER A 94 9.77 2.53 13.68
CA SER A 94 8.60 1.83 13.15
C SER A 94 8.96 0.90 11.99
N ILE A 95 9.82 1.34 11.07
CA ILE A 95 10.31 0.49 9.96
C ILE A 95 11.09 -0.72 10.51
N ASN A 96 11.92 -0.50 11.52
CA ASN A 96 12.69 -1.56 12.19
C ASN A 96 11.77 -2.59 12.85
N GLU A 97 10.69 -2.15 13.49
CA GLU A 97 9.71 -3.06 14.11
C GLU A 97 8.99 -3.90 13.05
N LEU A 98 8.56 -3.30 11.92
CA LEU A 98 7.98 -4.06 10.82
C LEU A 98 8.93 -5.12 10.27
N TYR A 99 10.20 -4.74 10.09
CA TYR A 99 11.22 -5.66 9.62
C TYR A 99 11.43 -6.82 10.60
N LYS A 100 11.48 -6.53 11.90
CA LYS A 100 11.61 -7.53 12.96
C LYS A 100 10.45 -8.52 12.93
N ILE A 101 9.21 -8.05 12.86
CA ILE A 101 8.01 -8.91 12.75
C ILE A 101 8.13 -9.85 11.56
N SER A 102 8.54 -9.33 10.41
CA SER A 102 8.68 -10.12 9.18
C SER A 102 9.80 -11.16 9.28
N MET A 103 10.88 -10.86 10.00
CA MET A 103 11.98 -11.79 10.21
C MET A 103 11.67 -12.89 11.23
N GLU A 104 10.93 -12.57 12.28
CA GLU A 104 10.55 -13.51 13.35
C GLU A 104 9.42 -14.45 12.93
N ASN A 105 8.69 -14.13 11.86
CA ASN A 105 7.53 -14.89 11.37
C ASN A 105 7.73 -15.32 9.92
N ASN A 106 8.21 -16.52 9.69
CA ASN A 106 8.52 -17.05 8.34
C ASN A 106 7.32 -17.02 7.37
N ASN A 107 6.09 -17.10 7.87
CA ASN A 107 4.87 -17.04 7.08
C ASN A 107 4.35 -15.60 6.90
N CYS A 108 5.01 -14.59 7.45
CA CYS A 108 4.62 -13.20 7.27
C CYS A 108 5.01 -12.72 5.87
N ALA A 109 4.02 -12.55 5.01
CA ALA A 109 4.23 -12.00 3.68
C ALA A 109 4.20 -10.47 3.69
N ILE A 110 3.39 -9.87 4.57
CA ILE A 110 3.27 -8.43 4.75
C ILE A 110 3.24 -8.11 6.24
N SER A 111 4.06 -7.16 6.67
CA SER A 111 3.89 -6.44 7.93
C SER A 111 3.53 -4.98 7.63
N ALA A 112 2.61 -4.42 8.39
CA ALA A 112 2.11 -3.06 8.20
C ALA A 112 2.05 -2.30 9.52
N PRO A 113 2.25 -0.97 9.51
CA PRO A 113 2.12 -0.16 10.70
C PRO A 113 0.65 0.10 11.02
N TYR A 114 0.41 0.48 12.26
CA TYR A 114 -0.82 1.14 12.63
C TYR A 114 -0.88 2.52 11.96
N ILE A 115 -1.94 2.78 11.20
CA ILE A 115 -2.07 4.03 10.43
C ILE A 115 -2.91 5.03 11.23
N VAL A 116 -2.33 6.18 11.52
CA VAL A 116 -3.04 7.34 12.07
C VAL A 116 -3.37 8.29 10.94
N THR A 117 -4.63 8.67 10.81
CA THR A 117 -5.09 9.65 9.81
C THR A 117 -5.57 10.92 10.48
N ASP A 118 -5.55 12.06 9.75
CA ASP A 118 -6.09 13.32 10.24
C ASP A 118 -7.65 13.34 10.25
N LYS A 119 -8.28 12.29 9.70
CA LYS A 119 -9.73 12.15 9.51
C LYS A 119 -10.24 10.85 10.16
N ASP A 120 -9.92 10.61 11.42
CA ASP A 120 -10.36 9.45 12.18
C ASP A 120 -10.74 8.23 11.31
N GLY A 121 -9.85 7.27 11.18
CA GLY A 121 -10.16 6.06 10.45
C GLY A 121 -8.97 5.14 10.21
N TYR A 122 -9.11 3.89 10.61
CA TYR A 122 -8.08 2.86 10.51
C TYR A 122 -8.48 1.81 9.49
N GLY A 123 -7.59 1.46 8.59
CA GLY A 123 -7.81 0.38 7.65
C GLY A 123 -7.28 -0.94 8.17
N ILE A 124 -7.82 -1.44 9.26
CA ILE A 124 -7.55 -2.78 9.75
C ILE A 124 -8.84 -3.60 9.61
N PHE A 125 -8.78 -4.69 8.87
CA PHE A 125 -9.86 -5.67 8.80
C PHE A 125 -9.43 -6.90 9.59
N PRO A 126 -9.96 -7.12 10.82
CA PRO A 126 -9.58 -8.27 11.63
C PRO A 126 -9.99 -9.58 10.96
N GLU A 127 -9.14 -10.59 11.15
CA GLU A 127 -9.40 -11.94 10.70
C GLU A 127 -10.55 -12.55 11.55
N LYS A 128 -11.78 -12.48 11.07
CA LYS A 128 -12.85 -13.38 11.52
C LYS A 128 -13.43 -14.07 10.29
N GLY A 129 -12.85 -15.20 10.03
CA GLY A 129 -13.27 -16.39 9.31
C GLY A 129 -14.50 -16.39 8.43
N LYS A 130 -14.79 -15.34 7.65
CA LYS A 130 -15.73 -15.39 6.52
C LYS A 130 -15.60 -14.13 5.68
N ASN A 131 -15.37 -14.34 4.39
CA ASN A 131 -15.71 -13.46 3.28
C ASN A 131 -16.01 -12.00 3.65
N ILE A 132 -15.06 -11.09 3.44
CA ILE A 132 -15.29 -9.64 3.63
C ILE A 132 -16.55 -9.25 2.84
N PRO A 133 -17.71 -8.98 3.47
CA PRO A 133 -18.86 -8.43 2.78
C PRO A 133 -18.54 -7.01 2.29
N ARG A 134 -19.19 -6.56 1.22
CA ARG A 134 -18.97 -5.25 0.63
C ARG A 134 -19.30 -4.09 1.59
N ASP A 135 -20.30 -4.30 2.43
CA ASP A 135 -20.74 -3.43 3.51
C ASP A 135 -19.77 -3.32 4.69
N ILE A 136 -18.83 -4.26 4.81
CA ILE A 136 -17.73 -4.18 5.80
C ILE A 136 -16.54 -3.36 5.26
N ILE A 137 -16.39 -3.25 3.95
CA ILE A 137 -15.36 -2.41 3.31
C ILE A 137 -15.77 -0.94 3.35
N HIS A 138 -17.05 -0.63 3.48
CA HIS A 138 -17.63 0.70 3.59
C HIS A 138 -18.14 1.02 5.00
N GLU A 139 -17.54 2.03 5.59
CA GLU A 139 -17.97 2.89 6.72
C GLU A 139 -18.24 2.25 8.09
N LYS A 140 -19.04 1.19 8.21
CA LYS A 140 -19.49 0.73 9.54
C LYS A 140 -18.56 -0.19 10.31
N SER A 141 -17.68 -0.91 9.65
CA SER A 141 -16.70 -1.77 10.34
C SER A 141 -15.38 -1.06 10.63
N CYS A 142 -15.09 0.01 9.92
CA CYS A 142 -14.05 0.93 10.32
C CYS A 142 -14.41 1.61 11.65
N GLU A 143 -15.62 2.08 11.84
CA GLU A 143 -16.07 2.77 13.06
C GLU A 143 -15.93 1.94 14.36
N LEU A 144 -16.06 0.61 14.30
CA LEU A 144 -15.95 -0.27 15.48
C LEU A 144 -14.50 -0.55 15.90
N LEU A 145 -13.52 -0.35 15.02
CA LEU A 145 -12.09 -0.54 15.28
C LEU A 145 -11.31 0.78 15.29
N ASP A 146 -11.95 1.87 14.91
CA ASP A 146 -11.36 3.19 14.70
C ASP A 146 -10.78 3.83 15.97
N ASN A 147 -11.14 3.32 17.15
CA ASN A 147 -10.69 3.88 18.42
C ASN A 147 -9.77 2.96 19.24
N LEU A 148 -9.42 1.77 18.76
CA LEU A 148 -8.64 0.82 19.54
C LEU A 148 -7.35 0.43 18.80
N ARG A 149 -6.26 1.15 19.10
CA ARG A 149 -4.92 0.64 18.81
C ARG A 149 -4.80 -0.76 19.42
N PRO A 150 -4.46 -1.79 18.62
CA PRO A 150 -4.34 -3.14 19.16
C PRO A 150 -3.27 -3.17 20.26
N SER A 151 -3.52 -3.91 21.32
CA SER A 151 -2.57 -4.09 22.44
C SER A 151 -1.36 -4.94 22.10
N GLY A 152 -1.41 -5.67 20.97
CA GLY A 152 -0.35 -6.52 20.41
C GLY A 152 -0.43 -6.58 18.89
N ASP A 153 0.53 -7.23 18.26
CA ASP A 153 0.52 -7.45 16.83
C ASP A 153 -0.61 -8.41 16.44
N ILE A 154 -1.32 -8.10 15.37
CA ILE A 154 -2.51 -8.85 14.94
C ILE A 154 -2.42 -9.30 13.49
N CYS A 155 -2.89 -10.53 13.22
CA CYS A 155 -3.14 -10.97 11.86
C CYS A 155 -4.43 -10.34 11.34
N VAL A 156 -4.38 -9.85 10.10
CA VAL A 156 -5.51 -9.20 9.44
C VAL A 156 -5.75 -9.79 8.06
N ASN A 157 -6.98 -9.68 7.56
CA ASN A 157 -7.29 -10.08 6.18
C ASN A 157 -6.73 -9.09 5.15
N VAL A 158 -6.72 -7.81 5.49
CA VAL A 158 -6.25 -6.72 4.61
C VAL A 158 -5.59 -5.64 5.46
N ALA A 159 -4.43 -5.15 5.01
CA ALA A 159 -3.79 -3.95 5.54
C ALA A 159 -3.89 -2.81 4.51
N LYS A 160 -3.92 -1.55 4.96
CA LYS A 160 -3.96 -0.36 4.08
C LYS A 160 -2.74 -0.33 3.15
N GLY A 161 -2.98 -0.17 1.85
CA GLY A 161 -1.94 -0.13 0.81
C GLY A 161 -0.96 1.04 0.89
N CYS A 162 -1.18 2.00 1.78
CA CYS A 162 -0.36 3.21 1.90
C CYS A 162 1.01 2.98 2.57
N ALA A 163 1.17 1.90 3.37
CA ALA A 163 2.43 1.52 4.02
C ALA A 163 2.48 0.01 4.25
N LEU A 164 3.22 -0.73 3.42
CA LEU A 164 3.32 -2.19 3.47
C LEU A 164 4.78 -2.62 3.37
N LEU A 165 5.33 -3.26 4.41
CA LEU A 165 6.59 -3.98 4.31
C LEU A 165 6.30 -5.38 3.80
N ILE A 166 6.92 -5.74 2.68
CA ILE A 166 6.59 -6.95 1.92
C ILE A 166 7.83 -7.83 1.78
N ASN A 167 7.69 -9.12 2.03
CA ASN A 167 8.72 -10.11 1.74
C ASN A 167 8.80 -10.32 0.23
N SER A 168 9.99 -10.12 -0.36
CA SER A 168 10.22 -10.16 -1.81
C SER A 168 9.92 -11.53 -2.43
N ASN A 169 10.25 -12.62 -1.72
CA ASN A 169 10.01 -13.97 -2.20
C ASN A 169 8.51 -14.31 -2.18
N HIS A 170 7.83 -14.01 -1.07
CA HIS A 170 6.38 -14.21 -0.99
C HIS A 170 5.64 -13.38 -2.03
N PHE A 171 6.02 -12.12 -2.22
CA PHE A 171 5.42 -11.24 -3.22
C PHE A 171 5.53 -11.81 -4.64
N ARG A 172 6.70 -12.33 -5.00
CA ARG A 172 6.92 -12.99 -6.31
C ARG A 172 6.07 -14.25 -6.44
N ASN A 173 6.05 -15.09 -5.41
CA ASN A 173 5.36 -16.37 -5.42
C ASN A 173 3.82 -16.24 -5.51
N VAL A 174 3.24 -15.18 -4.92
CA VAL A 174 1.80 -14.92 -5.04
C VAL A 174 1.42 -14.20 -6.34
N GLY A 175 2.41 -13.89 -7.21
CA GLY A 175 2.17 -13.27 -8.51
C GLY A 175 2.04 -11.75 -8.46
N MET A 176 2.63 -11.09 -7.45
CA MET A 176 2.73 -9.64 -7.32
C MET A 176 1.36 -8.94 -7.30
N PHE A 177 1.27 -7.63 -7.52
CA PHE A 177 0.01 -6.93 -7.75
C PHE A 177 -0.60 -7.33 -9.09
N SER A 178 -1.92 -7.53 -9.14
CA SER A 178 -2.61 -7.83 -10.40
C SER A 178 -2.71 -6.59 -11.28
N ASN A 179 -2.49 -6.77 -12.60
CA ASN A 179 -2.43 -5.66 -13.56
C ASN A 179 -3.82 -5.05 -13.87
N GLU A 180 -4.89 -5.73 -13.48
CA GLU A 180 -6.27 -5.29 -13.69
C GLU A 180 -6.65 -4.08 -12.82
N TYR A 181 -5.95 -3.89 -11.70
CA TYR A 181 -6.21 -2.78 -10.79
C TYR A 181 -5.32 -1.60 -11.15
N PHE A 182 -5.92 -0.55 -11.69
CA PHE A 182 -5.19 0.70 -11.92
C PHE A 182 -5.04 1.51 -10.63
N LEU A 183 -6.12 1.57 -9.84
CA LEU A 183 -6.18 2.28 -8.56
C LEU A 183 -7.25 1.65 -7.69
N PHE A 184 -6.97 1.51 -6.38
CA PHE A 184 -7.81 0.89 -5.36
C PHE A 184 -8.01 -0.62 -5.56
N TRP A 185 -8.11 -1.34 -4.44
CA TRP A 185 -8.32 -2.78 -4.35
C TRP A 185 -7.11 -3.65 -4.74
N GLU A 186 -6.04 -3.09 -5.23
CA GLU A 186 -4.82 -3.83 -5.54
C GLU A 186 -4.23 -4.50 -4.30
N GLU A 187 -4.23 -3.80 -3.15
CA GLU A 187 -3.77 -4.34 -1.87
C GLU A 187 -4.73 -5.40 -1.33
N VAL A 188 -6.04 -5.21 -1.53
CA VAL A 188 -7.07 -6.19 -1.13
C VAL A 188 -6.88 -7.50 -1.91
N ASP A 189 -6.65 -7.41 -3.22
CA ASP A 189 -6.36 -8.58 -4.07
C ASP A 189 -5.04 -9.25 -3.69
N LEU A 190 -3.99 -8.47 -3.40
CA LEU A 190 -2.71 -9.00 -2.94
C LEU A 190 -2.88 -9.77 -1.62
N CYS A 191 -3.55 -9.17 -0.63
CA CYS A 191 -3.81 -9.82 0.66
C CYS A 191 -4.64 -11.11 0.49
N ARG A 192 -5.61 -11.12 -0.44
CA ARG A 192 -6.36 -12.34 -0.79
C ARG A 192 -5.46 -13.45 -1.35
N LYS A 193 -4.53 -13.10 -2.27
CA LYS A 193 -3.57 -14.08 -2.82
C LYS A 193 -2.65 -14.63 -1.74
N ILE A 194 -2.19 -13.78 -0.82
CA ILE A 194 -1.38 -14.14 0.35
C ILE A 194 -2.14 -15.15 1.22
N SER A 195 -3.39 -14.86 1.57
CA SER A 195 -4.24 -15.75 2.35
C SER A 195 -4.47 -17.11 1.68
N HIS A 196 -4.64 -17.15 0.35
CA HIS A 196 -4.77 -18.40 -0.41
C HIS A 196 -3.51 -19.28 -0.34
N GLN A 197 -2.34 -18.70 -0.14
CA GLN A 197 -1.07 -19.40 0.07
C GLN A 197 -0.81 -19.71 1.56
N LYS A 198 -1.80 -19.49 2.45
CA LYS A 198 -1.69 -19.68 3.90
C LYS A 198 -0.57 -18.83 4.53
N LEU A 199 -0.26 -17.71 3.91
CA LEU A 199 0.66 -16.70 4.42
C LEU A 199 -0.13 -15.65 5.21
N SER A 200 0.55 -14.90 6.08
CA SER A 200 -0.06 -13.90 6.96
C SER A 200 0.23 -12.47 6.54
N VAL A 201 -0.71 -11.61 6.89
CA VAL A 201 -0.59 -10.14 6.90
C VAL A 201 -0.68 -9.71 8.36
N ILE A 202 0.36 -9.06 8.90
CA ILE A 202 0.45 -8.70 10.31
C ILE A 202 0.48 -7.18 10.43
N VAL A 203 -0.40 -6.63 11.26
CA VAL A 203 -0.35 -5.22 11.66
C VAL A 203 0.30 -5.11 13.03
N SER A 204 1.34 -4.28 13.09
CA SER A 204 2.06 -4.02 14.33
C SER A 204 1.31 -3.03 15.21
N SER A 205 1.26 -3.34 16.49
CA SER A 205 0.80 -2.39 17.51
C SER A 205 1.83 -1.32 17.86
N LYS A 206 3.12 -1.59 17.58
CA LYS A 206 4.24 -0.72 17.95
C LYS A 206 4.70 0.19 16.82
N ALA A 207 4.69 -0.31 15.57
CA ALA A 207 5.00 0.51 14.40
C ALA A 207 3.83 1.43 14.07
N VAL A 208 4.10 2.73 13.92
CA VAL A 208 3.09 3.75 13.64
C VAL A 208 3.48 4.55 12.41
N ALA A 209 2.50 4.79 11.54
CA ALA A 209 2.66 5.70 10.41
C ALA A 209 1.52 6.71 10.38
N LYS A 210 1.83 7.98 10.08
CA LYS A 210 0.84 9.03 9.90
C LYS A 210 0.55 9.22 8.43
N HIS A 211 -0.72 9.18 8.04
CA HIS A 211 -1.18 9.40 6.68
C HIS A 211 -1.91 10.75 6.56
N ASN A 212 -1.33 11.68 5.84
CA ASN A 212 -1.95 12.98 5.53
C ASN A 212 -2.83 12.83 4.29
N GLU A 213 -4.02 12.25 4.45
CA GLU A 213 -4.90 11.85 3.35
C GLU A 213 -5.26 13.00 2.38
N GLY A 214 -5.22 12.67 1.08
CA GLY A 214 -5.65 13.57 0.00
C GLY A 214 -4.62 14.61 -0.42
N THR A 215 -3.39 14.58 0.13
CA THR A 215 -2.34 15.55 -0.20
C THR A 215 -1.40 15.09 -1.30
N SER A 216 -1.44 13.81 -1.68
CA SER A 216 -0.54 13.18 -2.65
C SER A 216 -0.84 13.50 -4.13
N GLY A 217 -1.96 14.14 -4.45
CA GLY A 217 -2.35 14.52 -5.81
C GLY A 217 -3.00 15.90 -5.90
N LYS A 218 -3.01 16.49 -7.10
CA LYS A 218 -3.78 17.72 -7.33
C LYS A 218 -5.27 17.42 -7.20
N ASN A 219 -5.94 18.11 -6.27
CA ASN A 219 -7.41 18.09 -6.17
C ASN A 219 -8.01 18.90 -7.32
N ASN A 220 -8.21 18.26 -8.47
CA ASN A 220 -8.99 18.82 -9.58
C ASN A 220 -10.15 17.88 -9.93
N PHE A 221 -11.15 18.43 -10.61
CA PHE A 221 -12.35 17.70 -10.98
C PHE A 221 -12.07 16.42 -11.78
N ILE A 222 -11.08 16.44 -12.67
CA ILE A 222 -10.68 15.27 -13.48
C ILE A 222 -10.12 14.16 -12.60
N ASN A 223 -9.25 14.49 -11.67
CA ASN A 223 -8.71 13.50 -10.74
C ASN A 223 -9.79 12.92 -9.81
N PHE A 224 -10.75 13.75 -9.40
CA PHE A 224 -11.91 13.29 -8.65
C PHE A 224 -12.72 12.26 -9.47
N LEU A 225 -13.05 12.56 -10.71
CA LEU A 225 -13.78 11.63 -11.60
C LEU A 225 -13.00 10.32 -11.82
N ILE A 226 -11.68 10.40 -12.06
CA ILE A 226 -10.84 9.22 -12.25
C ILE A 226 -10.85 8.35 -10.98
N ARG A 227 -10.69 8.95 -9.79
CA ARG A 227 -10.71 8.22 -8.52
C ARG A 227 -12.05 7.56 -8.27
N THR A 228 -13.16 8.28 -8.47
CA THR A 228 -14.52 7.73 -8.33
C THR A 228 -14.75 6.58 -9.30
N PHE A 229 -14.36 6.73 -10.56
CA PHE A 229 -14.49 5.67 -11.57
C PHE A 229 -13.76 4.39 -11.15
N TYR A 230 -12.48 4.48 -10.72
CA TYR A 230 -11.74 3.29 -10.32
C TYR A 230 -12.19 2.74 -8.96
N TYR A 231 -12.66 3.59 -8.05
CA TYR A 231 -13.24 3.17 -6.79
C TYR A 231 -14.45 2.24 -6.99
N GLU A 232 -15.29 2.54 -8.00
CA GLU A 232 -16.44 1.71 -8.39
C GLU A 232 -16.04 0.50 -9.27
N LYS A 233 -15.08 0.68 -10.16
CA LYS A 233 -14.68 -0.33 -11.13
C LYS A 233 -13.83 -1.46 -10.50
N SER A 234 -12.89 -1.13 -9.65
CA SER A 234 -11.93 -2.11 -9.11
C SER A 234 -12.58 -3.24 -8.31
N PRO A 235 -13.61 -3.00 -7.46
CA PRO A 235 -14.35 -4.07 -6.80
C PRO A 235 -14.93 -5.12 -7.76
N LEU A 236 -15.34 -4.69 -8.97
CA LEU A 236 -15.91 -5.60 -9.96
C LEU A 236 -14.92 -6.68 -10.39
N TYR A 237 -13.64 -6.32 -10.56
CA TYR A 237 -12.58 -7.29 -10.85
C TYR A 237 -12.37 -8.25 -9.69
N TYR A 238 -12.30 -7.74 -8.45
CA TYR A 238 -12.13 -8.55 -7.27
C TYR A 238 -13.23 -9.61 -7.12
N PHE A 239 -14.49 -9.23 -7.25
CA PHE A 239 -15.62 -10.16 -7.13
C PHE A 239 -15.70 -11.14 -8.31
N LYS A 240 -15.32 -10.74 -9.51
CA LYS A 240 -15.23 -11.62 -10.67
C LYS A 240 -14.20 -12.72 -10.45
N VAL A 241 -13.01 -12.36 -9.98
CA VAL A 241 -11.90 -13.29 -9.74
C VAL A 241 -12.17 -14.18 -8.53
N SER A 242 -12.80 -13.66 -7.47
CA SER A 242 -13.11 -14.40 -6.25
C SER A 242 -14.25 -15.43 -6.40
N LYS A 243 -14.83 -15.60 -7.61
CA LYS A 243 -15.99 -16.46 -7.88
C LYS A 243 -17.24 -16.13 -7.04
N LYS A 244 -17.30 -15.01 -6.38
CA LYS A 244 -18.46 -14.55 -5.63
C LYS A 244 -19.47 -13.86 -6.53
N SER A 245 -20.38 -14.68 -7.00
CA SER A 245 -21.78 -14.45 -7.34
C SER A 245 -22.15 -13.40 -8.39
N LYS A 246 -22.70 -13.92 -9.48
CA LYS A 246 -23.57 -13.17 -10.42
C LYS A 246 -24.61 -12.28 -9.70
N ASN A 247 -25.05 -12.64 -8.50
CA ASN A 247 -26.09 -11.93 -7.74
C ASN A 247 -25.63 -10.58 -7.17
N ILE A 248 -24.35 -10.42 -6.82
CA ILE A 248 -23.81 -9.12 -6.37
C ILE A 248 -23.67 -8.18 -7.56
N TYR A 249 -23.25 -8.71 -8.72
CA TYR A 249 -23.15 -7.93 -9.97
C TYR A 249 -24.49 -7.30 -10.37
N ILE A 250 -25.59 -8.06 -10.24
CA ILE A 250 -26.94 -7.61 -10.56
C ILE A 250 -27.44 -6.56 -9.55
N LYS A 251 -27.07 -6.69 -8.28
CA LYS A 251 -27.40 -5.68 -7.26
C LYS A 251 -26.66 -4.34 -7.48
N MET A 252 -25.40 -4.39 -7.97
CA MET A 252 -24.62 -3.17 -8.26
C MET A 252 -25.10 -2.39 -9.47
N LEU A 253 -25.73 -3.07 -10.45
CA LEU A 253 -26.30 -2.43 -11.64
C LEU A 253 -27.69 -1.80 -11.40
N LYS A 254 -28.28 -1.99 -10.21
CA LYS A 254 -29.62 -1.48 -9.84
C LYS A 254 -29.60 -0.22 -8.97
N TYR A 255 -28.42 0.32 -8.70
CA TYR A 255 -28.19 1.61 -8.03
C TYR A 255 -27.31 2.50 -8.91
#